data_54ae2cef7ad70577fa1339275798467c
#
_entry.id   54ae2cef7ad70577fa1339275798467c
#
_cell.length_a   1.000
_cell.length_b   1.000
_cell.length_c   1.000
_cell.angle_alpha   90.00
_cell.angle_beta   90.00
_cell.angle_gamma   90.00
#
_symmetry.space_group_name_H-M   'P 1'
#
loop_
_entity.id
_entity.type
_entity.pdbx_description
1 polymer ?
#
loop_
_entity_poly.entity_id
_entity_poly.type
_entity_poly.pdbx_seq_one_letter_code
_entity_poly.pdbx_strand_id
1 'polypeptide(L)'
;MKKTIIAATMALGMGLSAMAQSTNPLLERRYNTPYEIPPFEKITTDNYREAFLRGMEEQKKEIDAIVNNAEAPTFQNTIAALDRSGQLLNRTAGVFYGLSRSCSTPELQNLESELSPLLSAHSDYMNMNEGLFLRVKAVYDGQDKLNLNTEEKRLLEKTYKGFVRGGAMLDDAKKQRRSEINQQLAKLQLQFNQNLMHDTNNSYVTVSDVNELEGLPEADIQKAAALAERTGAKGQYRFNMQRPSCNPVLQYAKNRDLRRRVYEMYNNRCNHADQYDNKAISAQIVALRLEMANLMGYKTFADMQLETRMAKKPENVYHLLDQIWKPAVEAAERELDDIRMMMRKDGIKGEPKPWDYMYYLDKAKQEKFNISEAEVSQYLEINNVIQGIFWTANKLYGLSFRERTEDYPQYHKQQQSWDVIDKKGNLIAIFYSDYYPRDGKGAGAWCGRFRPQSYDGAMRVQPIVTNVCNMTLPTEEGGPALQTV
;
A
#
# COMPACT_ATOMS: atom_id res chain seq x y z
N MET A 1 80.95 -40.50 13.17
CA MET A 1 79.80 -40.30 14.02
C MET A 1 79.16 -38.98 13.63
N LYS A 2 78.12 -39.00 12.85
CA LYS A 2 77.45 -37.79 12.32
C LYS A 2 76.18 -37.56 13.16
N LYS A 3 76.07 -36.39 13.79
CA LYS A 3 74.89 -35.96 14.50
C LYS A 3 73.96 -35.24 13.48
N THR A 4 72.78 -35.79 13.28
CA THR A 4 71.73 -35.20 12.46
C THR A 4 70.89 -34.26 13.34
N ILE A 5 70.86 -32.99 12.99
CA ILE A 5 69.99 -32.00 13.61
C ILE A 5 68.70 -31.95 12.81
N ILE A 6 67.59 -32.27 13.45
CA ILE A 6 66.25 -32.12 12.89
C ILE A 6 65.75 -30.70 13.25
N ALA A 7 65.60 -29.83 12.26
CA ALA A 7 64.93 -28.53 12.45
C ALA A 7 63.43 -28.72 12.28
N ALA A 8 62.67 -28.48 13.34
CA ALA A 8 61.21 -28.44 13.30
C ALA A 8 60.76 -27.04 12.84
N THR A 9 60.24 -26.94 11.64
CA THR A 9 59.62 -25.74 11.12
C THR A 9 58.18 -25.66 11.63
N MET A 10 57.91 -24.76 12.59
CA MET A 10 56.56 -24.40 12.99
C MET A 10 55.95 -23.53 11.88
N ALA A 11 55.03 -24.09 11.11
CA ALA A 11 54.17 -23.32 10.25
C ALA A 11 53.07 -22.64 11.09
N LEU A 12 53.18 -21.35 11.30
CA LEU A 12 52.09 -20.52 11.80
C LEU A 12 51.01 -20.47 10.69
N GLY A 13 49.99 -21.29 10.82
CA GLY A 13 48.77 -21.14 10.06
C GLY A 13 48.01 -19.89 10.52
N MET A 14 48.19 -18.76 9.83
CA MET A 14 47.24 -17.67 9.92
C MET A 14 45.90 -18.15 9.37
N GLY A 15 44.99 -18.47 10.25
CA GLY A 15 43.59 -18.68 9.93
C GLY A 15 43.00 -17.32 9.48
N LEU A 16 42.98 -17.09 8.18
CA LEU A 16 42.08 -16.11 7.59
C LEU A 16 40.66 -16.65 7.86
N SER A 17 40.05 -16.14 8.91
CA SER A 17 38.61 -16.21 9.09
C SER A 17 38.02 -15.49 7.86
N ALA A 18 37.68 -16.25 6.82
CA ALA A 18 36.79 -15.78 5.79
C ALA A 18 35.50 -15.37 6.52
N MET A 19 35.31 -14.07 6.72
CA MET A 19 33.98 -13.55 7.05
C MET A 19 33.11 -14.06 5.92
N ALA A 20 32.20 -14.99 6.24
CA ALA A 20 31.17 -15.42 5.32
C ALA A 20 30.47 -14.17 4.85
N GLN A 21 30.68 -13.81 3.59
CA GLN A 21 29.99 -12.69 2.97
C GLN A 21 28.51 -12.98 3.11
N SER A 22 27.77 -12.13 3.80
CA SER A 22 26.33 -12.27 3.98
C SER A 22 25.72 -12.54 2.61
N THR A 23 25.02 -13.66 2.47
CA THR A 23 24.31 -14.01 1.24
C THR A 23 23.03 -13.20 1.07
N ASN A 24 22.76 -12.28 2.00
CA ASN A 24 21.57 -11.44 2.01
C ASN A 24 21.66 -10.32 0.96
N PRO A 25 20.90 -10.41 -0.14
CA PRO A 25 20.98 -9.41 -1.22
C PRO A 25 20.52 -8.02 -0.78
N LEU A 26 19.69 -7.89 0.27
CA LEU A 26 19.24 -6.58 0.78
C LEU A 26 20.37 -5.78 1.44
N LEU A 27 21.43 -6.45 1.92
CA LEU A 27 22.58 -5.79 2.53
C LEU A 27 23.60 -5.28 1.51
N GLU A 28 23.51 -5.70 0.26
CA GLU A 28 24.37 -5.18 -0.79
C GLU A 28 24.13 -3.68 -0.99
N ARG A 29 25.21 -2.90 -1.13
CA ARG A 29 25.09 -1.46 -1.35
C ARG A 29 24.36 -1.14 -2.66
N ARG A 30 24.55 -1.98 -3.68
CA ARG A 30 23.87 -1.92 -4.99
C ARG A 30 23.50 -3.33 -5.41
N TYR A 31 22.30 -3.49 -5.94
CA TYR A 31 21.89 -4.78 -6.48
C TYR A 31 22.58 -5.05 -7.82
N ASN A 32 23.13 -6.25 -7.99
CA ASN A 32 23.71 -6.70 -9.25
C ASN A 32 22.61 -7.16 -10.23
N THR A 33 21.73 -6.25 -10.58
CA THR A 33 20.59 -6.42 -11.48
C THR A 33 20.50 -5.19 -12.38
N PRO A 34 19.82 -5.27 -13.54
CA PRO A 34 19.60 -4.10 -14.38
C PRO A 34 18.99 -2.95 -13.57
N TYR A 35 19.58 -1.78 -13.66
CA TYR A 35 19.17 -0.55 -12.94
C TYR A 35 19.02 -0.70 -11.43
N GLU A 36 19.70 -1.66 -10.83
CA GLU A 36 19.61 -1.96 -9.40
C GLU A 36 18.16 -2.24 -8.94
N ILE A 37 17.40 -2.96 -9.76
CA ILE A 37 16.07 -3.46 -9.40
C ILE A 37 16.25 -4.51 -8.29
N PRO A 38 15.41 -4.51 -7.23
CA PRO A 38 15.52 -5.53 -6.20
C PRO A 38 15.45 -6.94 -6.78
N PRO A 39 16.37 -7.85 -6.42
CA PRO A 39 16.35 -9.24 -6.89
C PRO A 39 15.27 -10.05 -6.16
N PHE A 40 14.01 -9.77 -6.42
CA PHE A 40 12.84 -10.26 -5.67
C PHE A 40 12.87 -11.78 -5.43
N GLU A 41 13.30 -12.56 -6.41
CA GLU A 41 13.34 -14.03 -6.36
C GLU A 41 14.40 -14.58 -5.38
N LYS A 42 15.36 -13.74 -4.99
CA LYS A 42 16.46 -14.11 -4.09
C LYS A 42 16.25 -13.65 -2.65
N ILE A 43 15.21 -12.86 -2.40
CA ILE A 43 14.95 -12.26 -1.08
C ILE A 43 14.04 -13.20 -0.27
N THR A 44 14.53 -13.64 0.89
CA THR A 44 13.77 -14.46 1.84
C THR A 44 13.24 -13.63 3.01
N THR A 45 12.33 -14.19 3.78
CA THR A 45 11.80 -13.54 4.99
C THR A 45 12.91 -13.22 6.00
N ASP A 46 13.90 -14.11 6.17
CA ASP A 46 15.03 -13.86 7.08
C ASP A 46 15.94 -12.74 6.57
N ASN A 47 16.08 -12.59 5.25
CA ASN A 47 16.81 -11.47 4.67
C ASN A 47 16.19 -10.12 5.06
N TYR A 48 14.87 -10.01 5.08
CA TYR A 48 14.20 -8.80 5.55
C TYR A 48 14.46 -8.53 7.03
N ARG A 49 14.32 -9.55 7.91
CA ARG A 49 14.55 -9.38 9.34
C ARG A 49 15.96 -8.82 9.61
N GLU A 50 16.99 -9.46 9.05
CA GLU A 50 18.37 -9.01 9.19
C GLU A 50 18.57 -7.58 8.68
N ALA A 51 18.05 -7.27 7.47
CA ALA A 51 18.23 -5.97 6.84
C ALA A 51 17.50 -4.84 7.60
N PHE A 52 16.33 -5.10 8.17
CA PHE A 52 15.63 -4.13 9.01
C PHE A 52 16.38 -3.84 10.30
N LEU A 53 16.81 -4.87 11.01
CA LEU A 53 17.54 -4.71 12.28
C LEU A 53 18.85 -3.95 12.05
N ARG A 54 19.61 -4.35 11.03
CA ARG A 54 20.86 -3.67 10.67
C ARG A 54 20.62 -2.25 10.16
N GLY A 55 19.58 -2.04 9.34
CA GLY A 55 19.25 -0.71 8.85
C GLY A 55 18.86 0.28 9.94
N MET A 56 18.15 -0.17 10.98
CA MET A 56 17.85 0.64 12.17
C MET A 56 19.13 0.96 12.96
N GLU A 57 20.03 -0.01 13.12
CA GLU A 57 21.30 0.20 13.82
C GLU A 57 22.21 1.18 13.08
N GLU A 58 22.35 1.02 11.76
CA GLU A 58 23.13 1.93 10.92
C GLU A 58 22.57 3.35 10.97
N GLN A 59 21.24 3.51 10.85
CA GLN A 59 20.63 4.84 10.94
C GLN A 59 20.81 5.49 12.30
N LYS A 60 20.78 4.72 13.42
CA LYS A 60 21.09 5.27 14.73
C LYS A 60 22.50 5.85 14.79
N LYS A 61 23.50 5.13 14.26
CA LYS A 61 24.89 5.62 14.19
C LYS A 61 25.00 6.89 13.34
N GLU A 62 24.27 6.98 12.22
CA GLU A 62 24.23 8.17 11.38
C GLU A 62 23.60 9.36 12.12
N ILE A 63 22.53 9.15 12.87
CA ILE A 63 21.90 10.17 13.70
C ILE A 63 22.85 10.63 14.83
N ASP A 64 23.51 9.69 15.51
CA ASP A 64 24.48 10.00 16.56
C ASP A 64 25.65 10.82 16.00
N ALA A 65 26.10 10.54 14.78
CA ALA A 65 27.14 11.34 14.11
C ALA A 65 26.66 12.77 13.80
N ILE A 66 25.40 12.96 13.44
CA ILE A 66 24.81 14.30 13.24
C ILE A 66 24.75 15.04 14.59
N VAL A 67 24.23 14.38 15.63
CA VAL A 67 24.05 14.99 16.97
C VAL A 67 25.38 15.41 17.58
N ASN A 68 26.40 14.54 17.47
CA ASN A 68 27.71 14.72 18.09
C ASN A 68 28.68 15.53 17.19
N ASN A 69 28.25 16.05 16.06
CA ASN A 69 29.10 16.88 15.23
C ASN A 69 29.47 18.18 15.95
N ALA A 70 30.78 18.39 16.16
CA ALA A 70 31.31 19.55 16.87
C ALA A 70 31.14 20.89 16.13
N GLU A 71 30.91 20.84 14.81
CA GLU A 71 30.66 22.03 14.02
C GLU A 71 29.26 22.60 14.27
N ALA A 72 29.13 23.92 14.10
CA ALA A 72 27.85 24.59 14.18
C ALA A 72 26.84 23.95 13.18
N PRO A 73 25.54 23.83 13.57
CA PRO A 73 24.53 23.30 12.69
C PRO A 73 24.38 24.10 11.39
N THR A 74 24.45 23.41 10.26
CA THR A 74 24.22 23.96 8.92
C THR A 74 23.18 23.14 8.20
N PHE A 75 22.65 23.66 7.07
CA PHE A 75 21.76 22.88 6.22
C PHE A 75 22.42 21.56 5.79
N GLN A 76 23.70 21.60 5.39
CA GLN A 76 24.39 20.42 4.87
C GLN A 76 24.71 19.38 5.94
N ASN A 77 25.28 19.79 7.10
CA ASN A 77 25.70 18.85 8.15
C ASN A 77 24.56 18.40 9.07
N THR A 78 23.35 18.95 8.89
CA THR A 78 22.19 18.62 9.73
C THR A 78 20.99 18.18 8.87
N ILE A 79 20.43 19.06 8.04
CA ILE A 79 19.19 18.77 7.29
C ILE A 79 19.45 17.78 6.15
N ALA A 80 20.43 18.06 5.30
CA ALA A 80 20.78 17.18 4.19
C ALA A 80 21.41 15.87 4.67
N ALA A 81 22.17 15.90 5.77
CA ALA A 81 22.71 14.69 6.39
C ALA A 81 21.58 13.79 6.93
N LEU A 82 20.58 14.37 7.59
CA LEU A 82 19.39 13.65 8.07
C LEU A 82 18.56 13.07 6.91
N ASP A 83 18.33 13.83 5.85
CA ASP A 83 17.59 13.38 4.67
C ASP A 83 18.27 12.18 3.97
N ARG A 84 19.60 12.13 4.01
CA ARG A 84 20.40 11.01 3.48
C ARG A 84 20.53 9.83 4.42
N SER A 85 20.11 9.95 5.67
CA SER A 85 20.25 8.86 6.65
C SER A 85 19.28 7.70 6.40
N GLY A 86 19.60 6.52 6.89
CA GLY A 86 18.75 5.35 6.85
C GLY A 86 18.54 4.75 5.45
N GLN A 87 19.50 4.87 4.54
CA GLN A 87 19.34 4.36 3.17
C GLN A 87 19.04 2.85 3.14
N LEU A 88 19.73 2.03 3.95
CA LEU A 88 19.48 0.61 4.02
C LEU A 88 18.07 0.32 4.52
N LEU A 89 17.66 0.99 5.61
CA LEU A 89 16.32 0.85 6.18
C LEU A 89 15.22 1.22 5.17
N ASN A 90 15.37 2.38 4.53
CA ASN A 90 14.39 2.89 3.55
C ASN A 90 14.29 1.98 2.32
N ARG A 91 15.42 1.48 1.81
CA ARG A 91 15.46 0.56 0.68
C ARG A 91 14.80 -0.77 1.02
N THR A 92 15.11 -1.33 2.18
CA THR A 92 14.51 -2.56 2.69
C THR A 92 13.00 -2.40 2.88
N ALA A 93 12.56 -1.30 3.52
CA ALA A 93 11.16 -0.99 3.75
C ALA A 93 10.38 -0.81 2.43
N GLY A 94 10.98 -0.15 1.43
CA GLY A 94 10.36 0.02 0.12
C GLY A 94 10.03 -1.30 -0.56
N VAL A 95 10.94 -2.27 -0.50
CA VAL A 95 10.71 -3.62 -1.05
C VAL A 95 9.71 -4.39 -0.20
N PHE A 96 9.92 -4.44 1.12
CA PHE A 96 9.07 -5.20 2.05
C PHE A 96 7.60 -4.78 1.99
N TYR A 97 7.30 -3.48 2.18
CA TYR A 97 5.91 -3.00 2.18
C TYR A 97 5.26 -3.02 0.79
N GLY A 98 6.05 -2.95 -0.28
CA GLY A 98 5.55 -3.20 -1.63
C GLY A 98 5.05 -4.63 -1.79
N LEU A 99 5.79 -5.60 -1.27
CA LEU A 99 5.46 -7.03 -1.39
C LEU A 99 4.47 -7.51 -0.34
N SER A 100 4.55 -7.05 0.90
CA SER A 100 3.60 -7.44 1.96
C SER A 100 2.15 -7.08 1.61
N ARG A 101 1.94 -6.08 0.77
CA ARG A 101 0.62 -5.70 0.26
C ARG A 101 0.23 -6.40 -1.05
N SER A 102 1.21 -6.77 -1.87
CA SER A 102 0.96 -7.33 -3.22
C SER A 102 1.09 -8.86 -3.27
N CYS A 103 1.91 -9.45 -2.40
CA CYS A 103 2.23 -10.88 -2.35
C CYS A 103 2.39 -11.32 -0.90
N SER A 104 1.43 -11.00 -0.05
CA SER A 104 1.47 -11.34 1.38
C SER A 104 1.45 -12.86 1.58
N THR A 105 2.30 -13.31 2.50
CA THR A 105 2.31 -14.69 3.00
C THR A 105 2.20 -14.68 4.52
N PRO A 106 1.82 -15.80 5.16
CA PRO A 106 1.81 -15.89 6.62
C PRO A 106 3.15 -15.52 7.26
N GLU A 107 4.28 -15.90 6.63
CA GLU A 107 5.62 -15.60 7.11
C GLU A 107 5.91 -14.09 7.06
N LEU A 108 5.52 -13.41 5.97
CA LEU A 108 5.66 -11.94 5.86
C LEU A 108 4.77 -11.22 6.85
N GLN A 109 3.54 -11.68 7.11
CA GLN A 109 2.62 -11.12 8.10
C GLN A 109 3.17 -11.27 9.53
N ASN A 110 3.75 -12.43 9.85
CA ASN A 110 4.39 -12.67 11.13
C ASN A 110 5.61 -11.74 11.33
N LEU A 111 6.44 -11.60 10.30
CA LEU A 111 7.58 -10.70 10.33
C LEU A 111 7.14 -9.23 10.46
N GLU A 112 6.09 -8.81 9.77
CA GLU A 112 5.54 -7.46 9.90
C GLU A 112 5.05 -7.19 11.34
N SER A 113 4.43 -8.19 11.96
CA SER A 113 4.02 -8.12 13.38
C SER A 113 5.18 -7.98 14.32
N GLU A 114 6.29 -8.68 14.08
CA GLU A 114 7.54 -8.59 14.84
C GLU A 114 8.21 -7.23 14.68
N LEU A 115 8.30 -6.73 13.45
CA LEU A 115 9.03 -5.49 13.12
C LEU A 115 8.26 -4.21 13.48
N SER A 116 6.94 -4.24 13.45
CA SER A 116 6.11 -3.04 13.64
C SER A 116 6.42 -2.28 14.94
N PRO A 117 6.50 -2.91 16.13
CA PRO A 117 6.86 -2.21 17.36
C PRO A 117 8.31 -1.69 17.34
N LEU A 118 9.24 -2.42 16.74
CA LEU A 118 10.65 -2.02 16.63
C LEU A 118 10.82 -0.79 15.76
N LEU A 119 10.13 -0.75 14.62
CA LEU A 119 10.13 0.40 13.71
C LEU A 119 9.44 1.62 14.33
N SER A 120 8.37 1.40 15.12
CA SER A 120 7.72 2.47 15.87
C SER A 120 8.66 3.08 16.90
N ALA A 121 9.34 2.24 17.68
CA ALA A 121 10.32 2.67 18.68
C ALA A 121 11.52 3.39 18.03
N HIS A 122 11.99 2.90 16.87
CA HIS A 122 13.06 3.54 16.11
C HIS A 122 12.64 4.93 15.60
N SER A 123 11.42 5.05 15.08
CA SER A 123 10.86 6.35 14.66
C SER A 123 10.75 7.33 15.83
N ASP A 124 10.33 6.86 17.01
CA ASP A 124 10.25 7.67 18.21
C ASP A 124 11.64 8.10 18.71
N TYR A 125 12.64 7.19 18.66
CA TYR A 125 14.05 7.53 18.95
C TYR A 125 14.54 8.71 18.11
N MET A 126 14.23 8.72 16.82
CA MET A 126 14.63 9.82 15.91
C MET A 126 13.84 11.09 16.19
N ASN A 127 12.50 11.01 16.20
CA ASN A 127 11.61 12.17 16.25
C ASN A 127 11.62 12.89 17.60
N MET A 128 11.98 12.19 18.70
CA MET A 128 12.04 12.75 20.04
C MET A 128 13.49 12.97 20.54
N ASN A 129 14.50 12.79 19.68
CA ASN A 129 15.89 13.05 20.01
C ASN A 129 16.13 14.55 20.18
N GLU A 130 16.42 14.97 21.41
CA GLU A 130 16.59 16.38 21.76
C GLU A 130 17.80 17.01 21.04
N GLY A 131 18.95 16.33 21.02
CA GLY A 131 20.16 16.83 20.37
C GLY A 131 19.94 17.05 18.88
N LEU A 132 19.28 16.11 18.21
CA LEU A 132 18.94 16.23 16.80
C LEU A 132 17.96 17.38 16.55
N PHE A 133 16.92 17.49 17.39
CA PHE A 133 15.94 18.58 17.28
C PHE A 133 16.57 19.95 17.49
N LEU A 134 17.46 20.11 18.47
CA LEU A 134 18.16 21.39 18.71
C LEU A 134 19.00 21.81 17.51
N ARG A 135 19.67 20.88 16.84
CA ARG A 135 20.41 21.16 15.61
C ARG A 135 19.48 21.59 14.45
N VAL A 136 18.38 20.84 14.24
CA VAL A 136 17.37 21.17 13.23
C VAL A 136 16.74 22.54 13.50
N LYS A 137 16.41 22.83 14.78
CA LYS A 137 15.86 24.11 15.19
C LYS A 137 16.82 25.26 14.96
N ALA A 138 18.11 25.09 15.26
CA ALA A 138 19.12 26.13 15.02
C ALA A 138 19.24 26.50 13.52
N VAL A 139 19.19 25.51 12.62
CA VAL A 139 19.16 25.76 11.17
C VAL A 139 17.87 26.45 10.76
N TYR A 140 16.73 26.03 11.30
CA TYR A 140 15.42 26.60 10.98
C TYR A 140 15.30 28.06 11.44
N ASP A 141 15.72 28.38 12.67
CA ASP A 141 15.69 29.73 13.22
C ASP A 141 16.63 30.68 12.44
N GLY A 142 17.72 30.15 11.88
CA GLY A 142 18.69 30.91 11.10
C GLY A 142 18.38 30.99 9.59
N GLN A 143 17.26 30.42 9.12
CA GLN A 143 16.99 30.20 7.70
C GLN A 143 17.02 31.46 6.81
N ASP A 144 16.66 32.63 7.35
CA ASP A 144 16.65 33.89 6.60
C ASP A 144 18.06 34.37 6.18
N LYS A 145 19.11 33.82 6.85
CA LYS A 145 20.52 34.11 6.53
C LYS A 145 21.12 33.08 5.58
N LEU A 146 20.35 32.03 5.23
CA LEU A 146 20.83 30.94 4.36
C LEU A 146 20.37 31.17 2.93
N ASN A 147 21.30 30.99 1.97
CA ASN A 147 20.95 31.04 0.56
C ASN A 147 20.41 29.67 0.09
N LEU A 148 19.22 29.31 0.55
CA LEU A 148 18.54 28.05 0.21
C LEU A 148 17.65 28.26 -1.03
N ASN A 149 17.66 27.27 -1.93
CA ASN A 149 16.70 27.18 -3.01
C ASN A 149 15.28 26.77 -2.50
N THR A 150 14.32 26.73 -3.39
CA THR A 150 12.91 26.42 -3.02
C THR A 150 12.73 25.02 -2.42
N GLU A 151 13.44 24.02 -2.95
CA GLU A 151 13.38 22.65 -2.45
C GLU A 151 14.03 22.52 -1.08
N GLU A 152 15.21 23.13 -0.90
CA GLU A 152 15.93 23.14 0.38
C GLU A 152 15.12 23.85 1.49
N LYS A 153 14.51 25.00 1.19
CA LYS A 153 13.59 25.69 2.11
C LYS A 153 12.43 24.78 2.51
N ARG A 154 11.87 24.10 1.52
CA ARG A 154 10.74 23.18 1.79
C ARG A 154 11.16 21.96 2.59
N LEU A 155 12.33 21.39 2.34
CA LEU A 155 12.88 20.29 3.12
C LEU A 155 13.11 20.74 4.58
N LEU A 156 13.75 21.89 4.80
CA LEU A 156 13.96 22.43 6.13
C LEU A 156 12.65 22.66 6.90
N GLU A 157 11.67 23.28 6.26
CA GLU A 157 10.34 23.51 6.85
C GLU A 157 9.67 22.19 7.24
N LYS A 158 9.65 21.21 6.32
CA LYS A 158 9.03 19.90 6.59
C LYS A 158 9.76 19.14 7.69
N THR A 159 11.08 19.18 7.70
CA THR A 159 11.89 18.51 8.73
C THR A 159 11.59 19.12 10.10
N TYR A 160 11.65 20.43 10.25
CA TYR A 160 11.35 21.10 11.52
C TYR A 160 9.92 20.80 12.00
N LYS A 161 8.93 21.00 11.13
CA LYS A 161 7.52 20.68 11.45
C LYS A 161 7.31 19.20 11.78
N GLY A 162 8.06 18.31 11.12
CA GLY A 162 8.07 16.88 11.41
C GLY A 162 8.47 16.60 12.87
N PHE A 163 9.55 17.19 13.34
CA PHE A 163 10.01 17.07 14.73
C PHE A 163 9.00 17.64 15.73
N VAL A 164 8.49 18.85 15.49
CA VAL A 164 7.49 19.47 16.37
C VAL A 164 6.25 18.56 16.48
N ARG A 165 5.72 18.09 15.36
CA ARG A 165 4.60 17.14 15.31
C ARG A 165 4.97 15.75 15.79
N GLY A 166 6.24 15.41 15.72
CA GLY A 166 6.84 14.20 16.29
C GLY A 166 6.95 14.22 17.80
N GLY A 167 6.67 15.34 18.48
CA GLY A 167 6.70 15.46 19.94
C GLY A 167 8.03 15.91 20.50
N ALA A 168 8.95 16.41 19.66
CA ALA A 168 10.28 16.85 20.14
C ALA A 168 10.22 17.94 21.23
N MET A 169 9.16 18.76 21.23
CA MET A 169 8.93 19.82 22.21
C MET A 169 8.18 19.38 23.46
N LEU A 170 7.76 18.12 23.57
CA LEU A 170 7.07 17.60 24.73
C LEU A 170 8.05 17.39 25.90
N ASP A 171 7.55 17.46 27.12
CA ASP A 171 8.24 17.00 28.31
C ASP A 171 8.41 15.46 28.29
N ASP A 172 9.31 14.92 29.11
CA ASP A 172 9.68 13.50 29.08
C ASP A 172 8.49 12.57 29.37
N ALA A 173 7.59 12.94 30.29
CA ALA A 173 6.42 12.15 30.61
C ALA A 173 5.46 12.06 29.39
N LYS A 174 5.25 13.18 28.69
CA LYS A 174 4.45 13.20 27.48
C LYS A 174 5.11 12.50 26.30
N LYS A 175 6.45 12.60 26.16
CA LYS A 175 7.22 11.84 25.16
C LYS A 175 7.03 10.34 25.37
N GLN A 176 7.18 9.87 26.62
CA GLN A 176 6.95 8.46 26.96
C GLN A 176 5.54 8.02 26.61
N ARG A 177 4.51 8.78 27.05
CA ARG A 177 3.11 8.43 26.76
C ARG A 177 2.82 8.42 25.26
N ARG A 178 3.37 9.36 24.51
CA ARG A 178 3.25 9.41 23.06
C ARG A 178 3.84 8.17 22.38
N SER A 179 5.01 7.73 22.83
CA SER A 179 5.66 6.50 22.35
C SER A 179 4.79 5.26 22.61
N GLU A 180 4.22 5.14 23.80
CA GLU A 180 3.29 4.07 24.15
C GLU A 180 2.05 4.07 23.23
N ILE A 181 1.47 5.25 22.96
CA ILE A 181 0.32 5.38 22.05
C ILE A 181 0.72 4.98 20.63
N ASN A 182 1.88 5.39 20.13
CA ASN A 182 2.37 5.02 18.80
C ASN A 182 2.50 3.51 18.64
N GLN A 183 3.11 2.83 19.62
CA GLN A 183 3.28 1.38 19.61
C GLN A 183 1.92 0.65 19.65
N GLN A 184 0.99 1.12 20.49
CA GLN A 184 -0.36 0.56 20.55
C GLN A 184 -1.11 0.76 19.24
N LEU A 185 -1.05 1.95 18.66
CA LEU A 185 -1.68 2.24 17.35
C LEU A 185 -1.08 1.39 16.23
N ALA A 186 0.25 1.23 16.20
CA ALA A 186 0.92 0.39 15.20
C ALA A 186 0.42 -1.07 15.28
N LYS A 187 0.37 -1.64 16.49
CA LYS A 187 -0.14 -2.99 16.74
C LYS A 187 -1.60 -3.14 16.35
N LEU A 188 -2.47 -2.22 16.78
CA LEU A 188 -3.91 -2.27 16.49
C LEU A 188 -4.22 -2.10 15.01
N GLN A 189 -3.51 -1.21 14.31
CA GLN A 189 -3.68 -1.00 12.87
C GLN A 189 -3.23 -2.23 12.07
N LEU A 190 -2.13 -2.85 12.46
CA LEU A 190 -1.68 -4.10 11.86
C LEU A 190 -2.71 -5.22 12.06
N GLN A 191 -3.18 -5.42 13.29
CA GLN A 191 -4.21 -6.41 13.61
C GLN A 191 -5.51 -6.16 12.82
N PHE A 192 -5.93 -4.90 12.72
CA PHE A 192 -7.10 -4.51 11.92
C PHE A 192 -6.97 -4.96 10.47
N ASN A 193 -5.81 -4.71 9.86
CA ASN A 193 -5.57 -5.07 8.46
C ASN A 193 -5.45 -6.58 8.25
N GLN A 194 -4.82 -7.30 9.18
CA GLN A 194 -4.71 -8.76 9.13
C GLN A 194 -6.08 -9.43 9.26
N ASN A 195 -6.92 -8.95 10.18
CA ASN A 195 -8.30 -9.43 10.33
C ASN A 195 -9.10 -9.20 9.04
N LEU A 196 -8.98 -8.00 8.45
CA LEU A 196 -9.66 -7.66 7.20
C LEU A 196 -9.22 -8.56 6.04
N MET A 197 -7.92 -8.83 5.95
CA MET A 197 -7.37 -9.73 4.91
C MET A 197 -7.85 -11.16 5.13
N HIS A 198 -7.82 -11.64 6.37
CA HIS A 198 -8.29 -12.98 6.71
C HIS A 198 -9.76 -13.17 6.31
N ASP A 199 -10.63 -12.26 6.73
CA ASP A 199 -12.06 -12.35 6.47
C ASP A 199 -12.38 -12.24 4.97
N THR A 200 -11.71 -11.34 4.27
CA THR A 200 -11.86 -11.18 2.81
C THR A 200 -11.53 -12.46 2.04
N ASN A 201 -10.55 -13.21 2.50
CA ASN A 201 -10.08 -14.42 1.79
C ASN A 201 -10.77 -15.70 2.22
N ASN A 202 -11.43 -15.72 3.39
CA ASN A 202 -11.99 -16.95 3.96
C ASN A 202 -13.52 -16.95 4.11
N SER A 203 -14.20 -15.86 3.77
CA SER A 203 -15.66 -15.79 3.82
C SER A 203 -16.28 -15.99 2.44
N TYR A 204 -17.29 -16.86 2.38
CA TYR A 204 -17.92 -17.24 1.12
C TYR A 204 -19.43 -17.31 1.26
N VAL A 205 -20.15 -16.86 0.23
CA VAL A 205 -21.52 -17.31 -0.03
C VAL A 205 -21.45 -18.52 -0.96
N THR A 206 -21.92 -19.66 -0.49
CA THR A 206 -21.95 -20.92 -1.26
C THR A 206 -23.35 -21.16 -1.80
N VAL A 207 -23.43 -21.54 -3.09
CA VAL A 207 -24.65 -21.84 -3.82
C VAL A 207 -24.52 -23.24 -4.41
N SER A 208 -25.54 -24.08 -4.20
CA SER A 208 -25.57 -25.46 -4.70
C SER A 208 -26.49 -25.62 -5.92
N ASP A 209 -27.53 -24.80 -6.03
CA ASP A 209 -28.49 -24.84 -7.13
C ASP A 209 -28.11 -23.77 -8.16
N VAL A 210 -27.75 -24.19 -9.38
CA VAL A 210 -27.43 -23.30 -10.48
C VAL A 210 -28.56 -22.35 -10.85
N ASN A 211 -29.84 -22.72 -10.58
CA ASN A 211 -31.00 -21.85 -10.84
C ASN A 211 -30.97 -20.57 -9.98
N GLU A 212 -30.29 -20.57 -8.83
CA GLU A 212 -30.09 -19.36 -8.03
C GLU A 212 -29.18 -18.33 -8.72
N LEU A 213 -28.41 -18.76 -9.73
CA LEU A 213 -27.45 -17.91 -10.46
C LEU A 213 -28.06 -17.27 -11.70
N GLU A 214 -29.37 -17.43 -11.94
CA GLU A 214 -30.06 -16.85 -13.08
C GLU A 214 -29.77 -15.32 -13.18
N GLY A 215 -29.40 -14.88 -14.37
CA GLY A 215 -29.05 -13.48 -14.68
C GLY A 215 -27.55 -13.17 -14.61
N LEU A 216 -26.75 -14.01 -13.97
CA LEU A 216 -25.28 -13.83 -13.96
C LEU A 216 -24.69 -14.16 -15.33
N PRO A 217 -23.65 -13.40 -15.78
CA PRO A 217 -22.85 -13.77 -16.93
C PRO A 217 -22.19 -15.13 -16.75
N GLU A 218 -22.13 -15.94 -17.82
CA GLU A 218 -21.56 -17.28 -17.80
C GLU A 218 -20.09 -17.29 -17.27
N ALA A 219 -19.31 -16.31 -17.68
CA ALA A 219 -17.92 -16.18 -17.20
C ALA A 219 -17.80 -16.01 -15.68
N ASP A 220 -18.79 -15.37 -15.03
CA ASP A 220 -18.80 -15.18 -13.58
C ASP A 220 -19.30 -16.44 -12.84
N ILE A 221 -20.18 -17.20 -13.46
CA ILE A 221 -20.60 -18.53 -12.98
C ILE A 221 -19.39 -19.48 -13.00
N GLN A 222 -18.62 -19.51 -14.08
CA GLN A 222 -17.39 -20.33 -14.19
C GLN A 222 -16.34 -19.94 -13.15
N LYS A 223 -16.12 -18.63 -12.90
CA LYS A 223 -15.23 -18.16 -11.83
C LYS A 223 -15.70 -18.61 -10.45
N ALA A 224 -17.01 -18.59 -10.20
CA ALA A 224 -17.58 -19.03 -8.93
C ALA A 224 -17.42 -20.55 -8.74
N ALA A 225 -17.56 -21.35 -9.81
CA ALA A 225 -17.30 -22.78 -9.79
C ALA A 225 -15.82 -23.10 -9.54
N ALA A 226 -14.91 -22.44 -10.22
CA ALA A 226 -13.46 -22.57 -10.03
C ALA A 226 -13.04 -22.17 -8.59
N LEU A 227 -13.62 -21.10 -8.04
CA LEU A 227 -13.37 -20.72 -6.65
C LEU A 227 -13.88 -21.80 -5.68
N ALA A 228 -15.07 -22.36 -5.93
CA ALA A 228 -15.62 -23.43 -5.10
C ALA A 228 -14.73 -24.69 -5.13
N GLU A 229 -14.25 -25.09 -6.29
CA GLU A 229 -13.35 -26.24 -6.41
C GLU A 229 -12.03 -26.01 -5.66
N ARG A 230 -11.40 -24.87 -5.86
CA ARG A 230 -10.14 -24.51 -5.17
C ARG A 230 -10.27 -24.42 -3.65
N THR A 231 -11.46 -24.06 -3.16
CA THR A 231 -11.74 -23.87 -1.72
C THR A 231 -12.47 -25.06 -1.09
N GLY A 232 -12.51 -26.23 -1.74
CA GLY A 232 -13.02 -27.48 -1.17
C GLY A 232 -14.53 -27.67 -1.25
N ALA A 233 -15.23 -26.96 -2.15
CA ALA A 233 -16.68 -27.10 -2.38
C ALA A 233 -16.96 -27.50 -3.85
N LYS A 234 -16.28 -28.52 -4.34
CA LYS A 234 -16.41 -29.02 -5.72
C LYS A 234 -17.88 -29.33 -6.06
N GLY A 235 -18.33 -28.88 -7.24
CA GLY A 235 -19.68 -29.07 -7.72
C GLY A 235 -20.67 -28.01 -7.20
N GLN A 236 -20.19 -27.02 -6.48
CA GLN A 236 -20.95 -25.83 -6.02
C GLN A 236 -20.38 -24.56 -6.65
N TYR A 237 -20.94 -23.42 -6.26
CA TYR A 237 -20.48 -22.09 -6.68
C TYR A 237 -20.19 -21.26 -5.42
N ARG A 238 -19.03 -20.57 -5.39
CA ARG A 238 -18.66 -19.69 -4.27
C ARG A 238 -18.39 -18.28 -4.73
N PHE A 239 -18.88 -17.34 -3.93
CA PHE A 239 -18.62 -15.91 -4.07
C PHE A 239 -17.90 -15.43 -2.81
N ASN A 240 -16.78 -14.75 -2.96
CA ASN A 240 -16.00 -14.15 -1.87
C ASN A 240 -16.19 -12.63 -1.81
N MET A 241 -15.52 -11.96 -0.87
CA MET A 241 -15.64 -10.52 -0.66
C MET A 241 -14.84 -9.67 -1.64
N GLN A 242 -14.16 -10.25 -2.62
CA GLN A 242 -13.48 -9.48 -3.64
C GLN A 242 -14.49 -8.87 -4.62
N ARG A 243 -14.25 -7.60 -5.02
CA ARG A 243 -15.17 -6.88 -5.91
C ARG A 243 -15.51 -7.63 -7.20
N PRO A 244 -14.55 -8.21 -7.94
CA PRO A 244 -14.86 -8.99 -9.13
C PRO A 244 -15.73 -10.24 -8.89
N SER A 245 -15.84 -10.69 -7.65
CA SER A 245 -16.68 -11.84 -7.27
C SER A 245 -18.08 -11.41 -6.80
N CYS A 246 -18.16 -10.36 -5.95
CA CYS A 246 -19.45 -9.97 -5.36
C CYS A 246 -20.25 -9.00 -6.25
N ASN A 247 -19.60 -8.08 -7.00
CA ASN A 247 -20.31 -7.09 -7.79
C ASN A 247 -21.22 -7.71 -8.88
N PRO A 248 -20.81 -8.72 -9.67
CA PRO A 248 -21.71 -9.34 -10.65
C PRO A 248 -22.98 -9.90 -10.00
N VAL A 249 -22.89 -10.48 -8.80
CA VAL A 249 -24.06 -10.97 -8.09
C VAL A 249 -25.01 -9.82 -7.73
N LEU A 250 -24.49 -8.74 -7.18
CA LEU A 250 -25.29 -7.58 -6.77
C LEU A 250 -25.92 -6.85 -7.96
N GLN A 251 -25.30 -6.93 -9.12
CA GLN A 251 -25.72 -6.21 -10.32
C GLN A 251 -26.65 -7.05 -11.22
N TYR A 252 -26.40 -8.35 -11.37
CA TYR A 252 -27.07 -9.18 -12.39
C TYR A 252 -27.92 -10.32 -11.85
N ALA A 253 -27.65 -10.84 -10.64
CA ALA A 253 -28.41 -11.99 -10.15
C ALA A 253 -29.90 -11.63 -9.97
N LYS A 254 -30.79 -12.37 -10.64
CA LYS A 254 -32.25 -12.21 -10.45
C LYS A 254 -32.70 -12.62 -9.07
N ASN A 255 -32.02 -13.60 -8.46
CA ASN A 255 -32.32 -14.09 -7.12
C ASN A 255 -32.01 -13.01 -6.07
N ARG A 256 -33.06 -12.39 -5.54
CA ARG A 256 -32.98 -11.32 -4.53
C ARG A 256 -32.34 -11.78 -3.23
N ASP A 257 -32.57 -13.05 -2.83
CA ASP A 257 -31.96 -13.61 -1.61
C ASP A 257 -30.46 -13.82 -1.77
N LEU A 258 -30.01 -14.26 -2.94
CA LEU A 258 -28.59 -14.36 -3.25
C LEU A 258 -27.90 -12.99 -3.17
N ARG A 259 -28.51 -11.93 -3.75
CA ARG A 259 -28.00 -10.55 -3.60
C ARG A 259 -27.91 -10.14 -2.14
N ARG A 260 -28.96 -10.45 -1.32
CA ARG A 260 -28.95 -10.15 0.12
C ARG A 260 -27.80 -10.85 0.83
N ARG A 261 -27.63 -12.16 0.63
CA ARG A 261 -26.55 -12.95 1.26
C ARG A 261 -25.16 -12.38 0.92
N VAL A 262 -24.91 -12.07 -0.34
CA VAL A 262 -23.63 -11.50 -0.78
C VAL A 262 -23.43 -10.09 -0.24
N TYR A 263 -24.47 -9.25 -0.23
CA TYR A 263 -24.43 -7.91 0.34
C TYR A 263 -24.10 -7.95 1.84
N GLU A 264 -24.80 -8.79 2.59
CA GLU A 264 -24.60 -8.94 4.04
C GLU A 264 -23.20 -9.47 4.35
N MET A 265 -22.72 -10.48 3.65
CA MET A 265 -21.35 -10.97 3.77
C MET A 265 -20.35 -9.84 3.57
N TYR A 266 -20.47 -9.08 2.47
CA TYR A 266 -19.53 -8.00 2.14
C TYR A 266 -19.53 -6.87 3.17
N ASN A 267 -20.70 -6.47 3.69
CA ASN A 267 -20.84 -5.33 4.59
C ASN A 267 -20.61 -5.68 6.07
N ASN A 268 -20.61 -6.98 6.42
CA ASN A 268 -20.30 -7.43 7.77
C ASN A 268 -18.84 -7.90 7.94
N ARG A 269 -17.94 -7.47 7.09
CA ARG A 269 -16.51 -7.81 7.22
C ARG A 269 -15.99 -7.43 8.60
N CYS A 270 -15.31 -8.38 9.23
CA CYS A 270 -14.77 -8.24 10.60
C CYS A 270 -15.79 -7.76 11.63
N ASN A 271 -17.05 -8.22 11.48
CA ASN A 271 -18.17 -7.91 12.37
C ASN A 271 -18.94 -9.19 12.77
N HIS A 272 -18.23 -10.23 13.17
CA HIS A 272 -18.78 -11.55 13.44
C HIS A 272 -18.75 -11.96 14.91
N ALA A 273 -18.28 -11.10 15.81
CA ALA A 273 -18.04 -11.39 17.22
C ALA A 273 -17.08 -12.57 17.47
N ASP A 274 -16.14 -12.78 16.56
CA ASP A 274 -15.07 -13.77 16.62
C ASP A 274 -13.70 -13.10 16.86
N GLN A 275 -12.63 -13.89 16.74
CA GLN A 275 -11.25 -13.40 16.92
C GLN A 275 -10.78 -12.38 15.85
N TYR A 276 -11.49 -12.26 14.74
CA TYR A 276 -11.21 -11.33 13.64
C TYR A 276 -12.12 -10.11 13.65
N ASP A 277 -12.90 -9.91 14.71
CA ASP A 277 -13.80 -8.77 14.85
C ASP A 277 -13.02 -7.47 15.09
N ASN A 278 -13.27 -6.45 14.28
CA ASN A 278 -12.56 -5.18 14.32
C ASN A 278 -13.29 -4.07 15.11
N LYS A 279 -14.46 -4.31 15.69
CA LYS A 279 -15.22 -3.25 16.42
C LYS A 279 -14.46 -2.70 17.61
N ALA A 280 -13.97 -3.59 18.48
CA ALA A 280 -13.20 -3.18 19.66
C ALA A 280 -11.87 -2.52 19.28
N ILE A 281 -11.19 -3.04 18.23
CA ILE A 281 -9.96 -2.46 17.68
C ILE A 281 -10.22 -1.04 17.17
N SER A 282 -11.29 -0.83 16.42
CA SER A 282 -11.69 0.50 15.90
C SER A 282 -11.92 1.51 17.03
N ALA A 283 -12.65 1.11 18.08
CA ALA A 283 -12.91 1.96 19.24
C ALA A 283 -11.61 2.37 19.96
N GLN A 284 -10.68 1.41 20.15
CA GLN A 284 -9.37 1.68 20.77
C GLN A 284 -8.54 2.63 19.90
N ILE A 285 -8.49 2.42 18.58
CA ILE A 285 -7.76 3.31 17.65
C ILE A 285 -8.30 4.74 17.74
N VAL A 286 -9.63 4.93 17.79
CA VAL A 286 -10.24 6.26 17.89
C VAL A 286 -9.87 6.93 19.22
N ALA A 287 -9.96 6.19 20.34
CA ALA A 287 -9.61 6.72 21.67
C ALA A 287 -8.13 7.14 21.74
N LEU A 288 -7.21 6.29 21.28
CA LEU A 288 -5.77 6.58 21.26
C LEU A 288 -5.42 7.76 20.34
N ARG A 289 -6.11 7.90 19.22
CA ARG A 289 -5.91 9.04 18.31
C ARG A 289 -6.38 10.36 18.95
N LEU A 290 -7.48 10.33 19.70
CA LEU A 290 -7.94 11.51 20.44
C LEU A 290 -6.95 11.86 21.55
N GLU A 291 -6.48 10.88 22.32
CA GLU A 291 -5.47 11.08 23.36
C GLU A 291 -4.18 11.66 22.77
N MET A 292 -3.70 11.11 21.66
CA MET A 292 -2.55 11.64 20.91
C MET A 292 -2.73 13.09 20.54
N ALA A 293 -3.89 13.46 19.98
CA ALA A 293 -4.17 14.84 19.60
C ALA A 293 -4.16 15.79 20.80
N ASN A 294 -4.80 15.40 21.91
CA ASN A 294 -4.82 16.19 23.14
C ASN A 294 -3.42 16.34 23.75
N LEU A 295 -2.62 15.27 23.73
CA LEU A 295 -1.23 15.28 24.19
C LEU A 295 -0.38 16.30 23.41
N MET A 296 -0.67 16.44 22.10
CA MET A 296 -0.03 17.38 21.19
C MET A 296 -0.64 18.80 21.21
N GLY A 297 -1.64 19.06 22.06
CA GLY A 297 -2.28 20.36 22.21
C GLY A 297 -3.42 20.65 21.22
N TYR A 298 -3.87 19.65 20.46
CA TYR A 298 -5.02 19.80 19.55
C TYR A 298 -6.31 19.36 20.22
N LYS A 299 -7.43 19.99 19.85
CA LYS A 299 -8.76 19.64 20.35
C LYS A 299 -9.23 18.27 19.86
N THR A 300 -8.98 17.96 18.59
CA THR A 300 -9.39 16.72 17.97
C THR A 300 -8.26 16.14 17.09
N PHE A 301 -8.36 14.88 16.77
CA PHE A 301 -7.44 14.24 15.81
C PHE A 301 -7.57 14.85 14.40
N ALA A 302 -8.76 15.31 14.02
CA ALA A 302 -8.97 16.00 12.75
C ALA A 302 -8.20 17.33 12.69
N ASP A 303 -8.22 18.14 13.76
CA ASP A 303 -7.42 19.38 13.85
C ASP A 303 -5.93 19.08 13.63
N MET A 304 -5.41 18.08 14.35
CA MET A 304 -4.04 17.65 14.23
C MET A 304 -3.69 17.17 12.80
N GLN A 305 -4.55 16.40 12.16
CA GLN A 305 -4.26 15.86 10.82
C GLN A 305 -4.36 16.92 9.73
N LEU A 306 -5.34 17.80 9.80
CA LEU A 306 -5.63 18.75 8.76
C LEU A 306 -4.66 19.94 8.71
N GLU A 307 -3.97 20.24 9.82
CA GLU A 307 -3.00 21.36 9.89
C GLU A 307 -2.01 21.38 8.70
N THR A 308 -1.50 20.23 8.31
CA THR A 308 -0.53 20.09 7.20
C THR A 308 -1.17 19.68 5.87
N ARG A 309 -2.50 19.55 5.82
CA ARG A 309 -3.23 19.20 4.60
C ARG A 309 -3.76 20.46 3.91
N MET A 310 -4.29 20.31 2.69
CA MET A 310 -4.85 21.44 1.91
C MET A 310 -6.01 22.11 2.65
N ALA A 311 -6.88 21.37 3.31
CA ALA A 311 -8.03 21.89 4.03
C ALA A 311 -7.65 22.71 5.28
N LYS A 312 -6.48 22.48 5.87
CA LYS A 312 -5.95 23.16 7.06
C LYS A 312 -6.71 22.90 8.37
N LYS A 313 -8.03 22.91 8.35
CA LYS A 313 -8.90 22.78 9.53
C LYS A 313 -10.25 22.14 9.20
N PRO A 314 -10.93 21.52 10.18
CA PRO A 314 -12.21 20.84 9.99
C PRO A 314 -13.31 21.71 9.38
N GLU A 315 -13.38 22.98 9.76
CA GLU A 315 -14.41 23.91 9.26
C GLU A 315 -14.36 24.05 7.74
N ASN A 316 -13.16 24.05 7.13
CA ASN A 316 -13.03 24.12 5.68
C ASN A 316 -13.55 22.86 4.99
N VAL A 317 -13.40 21.69 5.65
CA VAL A 317 -13.97 20.42 5.17
C VAL A 317 -15.50 20.48 5.22
N TYR A 318 -16.08 20.88 6.36
CA TYR A 318 -17.52 21.01 6.49
C TYR A 318 -18.10 22.02 5.52
N HIS A 319 -17.43 23.18 5.34
CA HIS A 319 -17.88 24.19 4.37
C HIS A 319 -18.01 23.61 2.95
N LEU A 320 -17.07 22.79 2.51
CA LEU A 320 -17.17 22.10 1.21
C LEU A 320 -18.30 21.06 1.20
N LEU A 321 -18.38 20.23 2.24
CA LEU A 321 -19.38 19.17 2.33
C LEU A 321 -20.82 19.75 2.37
N ASP A 322 -21.04 20.83 3.13
CA ASP A 322 -22.35 21.46 3.25
C ASP A 322 -22.85 22.03 1.91
N GLN A 323 -21.93 22.48 1.04
CA GLN A 323 -22.30 22.97 -0.30
C GLN A 323 -22.84 21.87 -1.20
N ILE A 324 -22.34 20.62 -1.05
CA ILE A 324 -22.71 19.49 -1.92
C ILE A 324 -23.76 18.56 -1.28
N TRP A 325 -23.92 18.57 0.02
CA TRP A 325 -24.76 17.62 0.76
C TRP A 325 -26.22 17.67 0.31
N LYS A 326 -26.84 18.84 0.35
CA LYS A 326 -28.26 18.98 -0.01
C LYS A 326 -28.54 18.57 -1.45
N PRO A 327 -27.85 19.09 -2.48
CA PRO A 327 -28.08 18.65 -3.87
C PRO A 327 -27.75 17.17 -4.09
N ALA A 328 -26.78 16.58 -3.36
CA ALA A 328 -26.46 15.17 -3.45
C ALA A 328 -27.59 14.29 -2.90
N VAL A 329 -28.18 14.65 -1.76
CA VAL A 329 -29.35 13.93 -1.19
C VAL A 329 -30.55 14.00 -2.12
N GLU A 330 -30.86 15.19 -2.68
CA GLU A 330 -31.94 15.37 -3.64
C GLU A 330 -31.73 14.54 -4.93
N ALA A 331 -30.47 14.40 -5.38
CA ALA A 331 -30.14 13.52 -6.51
C ALA A 331 -30.33 12.04 -6.16
N ALA A 332 -29.88 11.61 -4.98
CA ALA A 332 -30.02 10.25 -4.50
C ALA A 332 -31.52 9.84 -4.35
N GLU A 333 -32.37 10.75 -3.90
CA GLU A 333 -33.82 10.51 -3.82
C GLU A 333 -34.45 10.29 -5.21
N ARG A 334 -34.05 11.07 -6.21
CA ARG A 334 -34.52 10.87 -7.60
C ARG A 334 -34.04 9.52 -8.17
N GLU A 335 -32.80 9.13 -7.89
CA GLU A 335 -32.31 7.78 -8.29
C GLU A 335 -33.06 6.68 -7.57
N LEU A 336 -33.42 6.88 -6.31
CA LEU A 336 -34.23 5.92 -5.53
C LEU A 336 -35.65 5.78 -6.12
N ASP A 337 -36.25 6.84 -6.65
CA ASP A 337 -37.53 6.78 -7.34
C ASP A 337 -37.45 5.95 -8.63
N ASP A 338 -36.37 6.06 -9.38
CA ASP A 338 -36.12 5.20 -10.54
C ASP A 338 -36.05 3.71 -10.10
N ILE A 339 -35.35 3.42 -9.04
CA ILE A 339 -35.24 2.06 -8.47
C ILE A 339 -36.62 1.56 -8.04
N ARG A 340 -37.43 2.36 -7.33
CA ARG A 340 -38.79 2.01 -6.94
C ARG A 340 -39.70 1.71 -8.14
N MET A 341 -39.53 2.47 -9.22
CA MET A 341 -40.27 2.25 -10.46
C MET A 341 -39.90 0.89 -11.09
N MET A 342 -38.61 0.57 -11.18
CA MET A 342 -38.15 -0.72 -11.71
C MET A 342 -38.60 -1.90 -10.86
N MET A 343 -38.54 -1.79 -9.54
CA MET A 343 -39.04 -2.82 -8.62
C MET A 343 -40.53 -3.11 -8.81
N ARG A 344 -41.34 -2.05 -9.03
CA ARG A 344 -42.79 -2.22 -9.32
C ARG A 344 -43.03 -2.91 -10.65
N LYS A 345 -42.22 -2.67 -11.68
CA LYS A 345 -42.28 -3.38 -12.97
C LYS A 345 -42.04 -4.89 -12.79
N ASP A 346 -41.14 -5.24 -11.89
CA ASP A 346 -40.84 -6.64 -11.53
C ASP A 346 -41.85 -7.24 -10.50
N GLY A 347 -42.91 -6.50 -10.14
CA GLY A 347 -43.92 -6.95 -9.19
C GLY A 347 -43.53 -6.94 -7.73
N ILE A 348 -42.37 -6.34 -7.40
CA ILE A 348 -41.84 -6.23 -6.04
C ILE A 348 -42.49 -5.05 -5.32
N LYS A 349 -43.15 -5.31 -4.22
CA LYS A 349 -43.77 -4.30 -3.37
C LYS A 349 -42.86 -3.89 -2.20
N GLY A 350 -42.95 -2.62 -1.81
CA GLY A 350 -42.22 -2.07 -0.65
C GLY A 350 -40.99 -1.25 -1.05
N GLU A 351 -40.25 -0.79 -0.03
CA GLU A 351 -39.09 0.06 -0.22
C GLU A 351 -37.86 -0.77 -0.64
N PRO A 352 -36.99 -0.18 -1.51
CA PRO A 352 -35.73 -0.79 -1.87
C PRO A 352 -34.89 -1.12 -0.65
N LYS A 353 -34.21 -2.25 -0.70
CA LYS A 353 -33.20 -2.64 0.28
C LYS A 353 -31.81 -2.40 -0.31
N PRO A 354 -30.76 -2.28 0.50
CA PRO A 354 -29.41 -2.01 -0.01
C PRO A 354 -28.93 -2.98 -1.11
N TRP A 355 -29.31 -4.25 -1.05
CA TRP A 355 -28.99 -5.26 -2.07
C TRP A 355 -29.83 -5.17 -3.35
N ASP A 356 -30.81 -4.25 -3.41
CA ASP A 356 -31.60 -3.99 -4.61
C ASP A 356 -30.97 -2.88 -5.47
N TYR A 357 -30.13 -2.03 -4.84
CA TYR A 357 -29.65 -0.79 -5.45
C TYR A 357 -28.89 -1.03 -6.76
N MET A 358 -27.83 -1.84 -6.73
CA MET A 358 -27.02 -2.08 -7.94
C MET A 358 -27.83 -2.74 -9.07
N TYR A 359 -28.64 -3.71 -8.73
CA TYR A 359 -29.47 -4.46 -9.69
C TYR A 359 -30.49 -3.56 -10.41
N TYR A 360 -31.24 -2.77 -9.67
CA TYR A 360 -32.26 -1.90 -10.26
C TYR A 360 -31.69 -0.62 -10.87
N LEU A 361 -30.56 -0.14 -10.36
CA LEU A 361 -29.86 0.97 -11.00
C LEU A 361 -29.35 0.57 -12.38
N ASP A 362 -28.81 -0.65 -12.52
CA ASP A 362 -28.37 -1.17 -13.83
C ASP A 362 -29.54 -1.29 -14.80
N LYS A 363 -30.67 -1.86 -14.37
CA LYS A 363 -31.91 -1.90 -15.16
C LYS A 363 -32.40 -0.51 -15.58
N ALA A 364 -32.36 0.47 -14.67
CA ALA A 364 -32.77 1.84 -14.98
C ALA A 364 -31.82 2.50 -16.01
N LYS A 365 -30.51 2.24 -15.90
CA LYS A 365 -29.51 2.69 -16.88
C LYS A 365 -29.76 2.08 -18.26
N GLN A 366 -30.00 0.77 -18.32
CA GLN A 366 -30.30 0.07 -19.57
C GLN A 366 -31.56 0.65 -20.24
N GLU A 367 -32.64 0.88 -19.46
CA GLU A 367 -33.87 1.47 -19.99
C GLU A 367 -33.67 2.92 -20.48
N LYS A 368 -32.91 3.75 -19.74
CA LYS A 368 -32.70 5.17 -20.06
C LYS A 368 -31.73 5.41 -21.21
N PHE A 369 -30.67 4.62 -21.26
CA PHE A 369 -29.54 4.89 -22.14
C PHE A 369 -29.31 3.82 -23.19
N ASN A 370 -30.02 2.69 -23.14
CA ASN A 370 -29.83 1.53 -24.02
C ASN A 370 -28.36 1.06 -24.09
N ILE A 371 -27.68 1.10 -22.97
CA ILE A 371 -26.27 0.68 -22.84
C ILE A 371 -26.20 -0.35 -21.73
N SER A 372 -25.58 -1.49 -22.02
CA SER A 372 -25.23 -2.51 -21.02
C SER A 372 -23.73 -2.48 -20.70
N GLU A 373 -23.38 -2.81 -19.47
CA GLU A 373 -21.97 -2.92 -19.09
C GLU A 373 -21.26 -4.06 -19.82
N ALA A 374 -21.99 -5.13 -20.16
CA ALA A 374 -21.50 -6.23 -20.99
C ALA A 374 -21.10 -5.75 -22.41
N GLU A 375 -21.83 -4.80 -22.99
CA GLU A 375 -21.47 -4.19 -24.27
C GLU A 375 -20.24 -3.28 -24.11
N VAL A 376 -20.22 -2.39 -23.12
CA VAL A 376 -19.09 -1.49 -22.85
C VAL A 376 -17.81 -2.26 -22.54
N SER A 377 -17.89 -3.34 -21.77
CA SER A 377 -16.73 -4.15 -21.38
C SER A 377 -15.99 -4.74 -22.60
N GLN A 378 -16.67 -4.98 -23.73
CA GLN A 378 -16.02 -5.49 -24.94
C GLN A 378 -15.00 -4.52 -25.53
N TYR A 379 -15.12 -3.22 -25.24
CA TYR A 379 -14.14 -2.20 -25.62
C TYR A 379 -12.98 -2.05 -24.63
N LEU A 380 -13.06 -2.72 -23.47
CA LEU A 380 -12.13 -2.55 -22.35
C LEU A 380 -11.31 -3.84 -22.11
N GLU A 381 -10.86 -4.47 -23.18
CA GLU A 381 -9.88 -5.54 -23.07
C GLU A 381 -8.58 -4.98 -22.47
N ILE A 382 -8.00 -5.69 -21.49
CA ILE A 382 -6.92 -5.15 -20.62
C ILE A 382 -5.69 -4.68 -21.41
N ASN A 383 -5.29 -5.41 -22.46
CA ASN A 383 -4.13 -5.00 -23.26
C ASN A 383 -4.43 -3.72 -24.04
N ASN A 384 -5.66 -3.55 -24.55
CA ASN A 384 -6.09 -2.32 -25.21
C ASN A 384 -6.14 -1.15 -24.22
N VAL A 385 -6.58 -1.41 -22.99
CA VAL A 385 -6.57 -0.40 -21.91
C VAL A 385 -5.15 0.04 -21.58
N ILE A 386 -4.21 -0.90 -21.45
CA ILE A 386 -2.79 -0.61 -21.20
C ILE A 386 -2.20 0.23 -22.34
N GLN A 387 -2.46 -0.14 -23.60
CA GLN A 387 -2.02 0.64 -24.74
C GLN A 387 -2.66 2.04 -24.76
N GLY A 388 -3.93 2.14 -24.37
CA GLY A 388 -4.62 3.43 -24.20
C GLY A 388 -3.98 4.32 -23.13
N ILE A 389 -3.55 3.76 -22.00
CA ILE A 389 -2.81 4.47 -20.97
C ILE A 389 -1.48 4.99 -21.54
N PHE A 390 -0.73 4.15 -22.25
CA PHE A 390 0.56 4.53 -22.85
C PHE A 390 0.37 5.59 -23.93
N TRP A 391 -0.64 5.45 -24.77
CA TRP A 391 -0.97 6.46 -25.78
C TRP A 391 -1.31 7.81 -25.14
N THR A 392 -2.11 7.81 -24.07
CA THR A 392 -2.46 9.04 -23.36
C THR A 392 -1.23 9.70 -22.72
N ALA A 393 -0.38 8.93 -22.06
CA ALA A 393 0.88 9.42 -21.51
C ALA A 393 1.82 9.97 -22.59
N ASN A 394 1.85 9.35 -23.76
CA ASN A 394 2.60 9.85 -24.91
C ASN A 394 2.06 11.20 -25.40
N LYS A 395 0.74 11.33 -25.57
CA LYS A 395 0.12 12.59 -26.03
C LYS A 395 0.31 13.74 -25.05
N LEU A 396 0.16 13.47 -23.75
CA LEU A 396 0.28 14.52 -22.73
C LEU A 396 1.73 14.89 -22.41
N TYR A 397 2.61 13.89 -22.30
CA TYR A 397 3.95 14.06 -21.75
C TYR A 397 5.07 13.65 -22.71
N GLY A 398 4.74 13.01 -23.85
CA GLY A 398 5.68 12.47 -24.81
C GLY A 398 6.48 11.29 -24.29
N LEU A 399 5.89 10.53 -23.40
CA LEU A 399 6.49 9.31 -22.87
C LEU A 399 6.25 8.14 -23.82
N SER A 400 7.21 7.24 -23.94
CA SER A 400 7.06 5.94 -24.58
C SER A 400 7.37 4.82 -23.61
N PHE A 401 6.78 3.65 -23.86
CA PHE A 401 6.90 2.48 -22.98
C PHE A 401 7.45 1.30 -23.81
N ARG A 402 8.43 0.59 -23.26
CA ARG A 402 9.00 -0.61 -23.85
C ARG A 402 8.96 -1.73 -22.85
N GLU A 403 8.32 -2.84 -23.21
CA GLU A 403 8.21 -3.99 -22.33
C GLU A 403 9.59 -4.61 -22.06
N ARG A 404 9.80 -4.99 -20.78
CA ARG A 404 11.04 -5.59 -20.26
C ARG A 404 10.75 -6.72 -19.26
N THR A 405 9.60 -7.36 -19.39
CA THR A 405 9.15 -8.38 -18.43
C THR A 405 10.13 -9.54 -18.32
N GLU A 406 10.72 -9.98 -19.46
CA GLU A 406 11.70 -11.07 -19.48
C GLU A 406 13.10 -10.65 -19.02
N ASP A 407 13.40 -9.35 -19.01
CA ASP A 407 14.74 -8.82 -18.72
C ASP A 407 14.92 -8.35 -17.28
N TYR A 408 13.83 -8.08 -16.56
CA TYR A 408 13.86 -7.50 -15.22
C TYR A 408 13.40 -8.51 -14.17
N PRO A 409 13.97 -8.48 -12.93
CA PRO A 409 13.48 -9.27 -11.81
C PRO A 409 11.98 -9.12 -11.61
N GLN A 410 11.27 -10.20 -11.42
CA GLN A 410 9.83 -10.25 -11.22
C GLN A 410 9.51 -10.70 -9.80
N TYR A 411 8.52 -10.09 -9.15
CA TYR A 411 8.01 -10.56 -7.86
C TYR A 411 6.80 -11.48 -8.00
N HIS A 412 6.16 -11.51 -9.18
CA HIS A 412 5.07 -12.41 -9.49
C HIS A 412 4.94 -12.61 -11.01
N LYS A 413 4.59 -13.83 -11.43
CA LYS A 413 4.50 -14.25 -12.85
C LYS A 413 3.47 -13.48 -13.70
N GLN A 414 2.48 -12.83 -13.06
CA GLN A 414 1.43 -12.06 -13.75
C GLN A 414 1.73 -10.56 -13.84
N GLN A 415 2.85 -10.15 -13.31
CA GLN A 415 3.30 -8.78 -13.36
C GLN A 415 4.05 -8.51 -14.68
N GLN A 416 3.96 -7.30 -15.19
CA GLN A 416 4.73 -6.83 -16.33
C GLN A 416 5.63 -5.66 -15.91
N SER A 417 6.75 -5.51 -16.61
CA SER A 417 7.68 -4.41 -16.37
C SER A 417 8.03 -3.66 -17.66
N TRP A 418 8.25 -2.35 -17.53
CA TRP A 418 8.36 -1.43 -18.65
C TRP A 418 9.46 -0.40 -18.41
N ASP A 419 10.26 -0.12 -19.45
CA ASP A 419 11.04 1.11 -19.53
C ASP A 419 10.10 2.28 -19.81
N VAL A 420 10.22 3.37 -19.07
CA VAL A 420 9.58 4.66 -19.38
C VAL A 420 10.62 5.59 -19.97
N ILE A 421 10.40 6.00 -21.21
CA ILE A 421 11.38 6.70 -22.04
C ILE A 421 10.83 8.09 -22.41
N ASP A 422 11.64 9.14 -22.28
CA ASP A 422 11.28 10.51 -22.64
C ASP A 422 11.37 10.77 -24.16
N LYS A 423 10.96 11.97 -24.60
CA LYS A 423 11.03 12.41 -26.01
C LYS A 423 12.44 12.40 -26.60
N LYS A 424 13.49 12.42 -25.75
CA LYS A 424 14.90 12.44 -26.17
C LYS A 424 15.49 11.02 -26.22
N GLY A 425 14.71 9.99 -25.91
CA GLY A 425 15.16 8.61 -25.83
C GLY A 425 15.84 8.22 -24.52
N ASN A 426 15.79 9.07 -23.48
CA ASN A 426 16.38 8.75 -22.19
C ASN A 426 15.42 7.90 -21.35
N LEU A 427 15.96 6.88 -20.69
CA LEU A 427 15.23 6.14 -19.66
C LEU A 427 15.02 7.03 -18.44
N ILE A 428 13.77 7.30 -18.09
CA ILE A 428 13.41 8.16 -16.95
C ILE A 428 12.83 7.43 -15.75
N ALA A 429 12.28 6.25 -15.96
CA ALA A 429 11.71 5.42 -14.90
C ALA A 429 11.62 3.95 -15.34
N ILE A 430 11.49 3.07 -14.34
CA ILE A 430 11.06 1.69 -14.54
C ILE A 430 9.66 1.58 -13.93
N PHE A 431 8.74 1.01 -14.69
CA PHE A 431 7.34 0.87 -14.32
C PHE A 431 6.95 -0.60 -14.22
N TYR A 432 6.30 -0.97 -13.13
CA TYR A 432 5.74 -2.29 -12.89
C TYR A 432 4.21 -2.20 -12.86
N SER A 433 3.55 -2.97 -13.70
CA SER A 433 2.09 -3.14 -13.73
C SER A 433 1.71 -4.50 -13.18
N ASP A 434 0.84 -4.51 -12.17
CA ASP A 434 0.38 -5.72 -11.48
C ASP A 434 -1.14 -5.65 -11.32
N TYR A 435 -1.85 -6.14 -12.33
CA TYR A 435 -3.27 -5.82 -12.50
C TYR A 435 -4.24 -6.90 -12.06
N TYR A 436 -3.79 -8.14 -11.82
CA TYR A 436 -4.70 -9.25 -11.54
C TYR A 436 -4.80 -9.58 -10.05
N PRO A 437 -6.00 -9.98 -9.58
CA PRO A 437 -6.22 -10.42 -8.20
C PRO A 437 -5.55 -11.76 -7.95
N ARG A 438 -5.14 -12.00 -6.71
CA ARG A 438 -4.63 -13.28 -6.19
C ARG A 438 -4.71 -13.34 -4.69
N ASP A 439 -4.55 -14.53 -4.13
CA ASP A 439 -4.43 -14.71 -2.68
C ASP A 439 -3.22 -13.95 -2.15
N GLY A 440 -3.35 -13.32 -1.00
CA GLY A 440 -2.29 -12.47 -0.42
C GLY A 440 -2.14 -11.08 -1.04
N LYS A 441 -2.99 -10.70 -2.00
CA LYS A 441 -3.02 -9.35 -2.56
C LYS A 441 -4.13 -8.51 -1.94
N GLY A 442 -3.80 -7.30 -1.51
CA GLY A 442 -4.77 -6.34 -0.97
C GLY A 442 -5.81 -5.93 -2.01
N ALA A 443 -7.05 -5.67 -1.54
CA ALA A 443 -8.14 -5.21 -2.40
C ALA A 443 -7.93 -3.76 -2.87
N GLY A 444 -8.60 -3.40 -3.99
CA GLY A 444 -8.57 -2.07 -4.58
C GLY A 444 -7.41 -1.85 -5.55
N ALA A 445 -7.02 -0.60 -5.72
CA ALA A 445 -5.92 -0.19 -6.59
C ALA A 445 -5.02 0.83 -5.89
N TRP A 446 -3.72 0.78 -6.18
CA TRP A 446 -2.76 1.74 -5.62
C TRP A 446 -1.54 1.94 -6.51
N CYS A 447 -0.90 3.09 -6.33
CA CYS A 447 0.46 3.32 -6.82
C CYS A 447 1.45 3.13 -5.67
N GLY A 448 2.58 2.52 -5.98
CA GLY A 448 3.69 2.32 -5.07
C GLY A 448 5.02 2.62 -5.73
N ARG A 449 6.10 2.42 -4.97
CA ARG A 449 7.45 2.52 -5.49
C ARG A 449 8.39 1.64 -4.66
N PHE A 450 9.27 0.92 -5.33
CA PHE A 450 10.40 0.25 -4.68
C PHE A 450 11.57 1.22 -4.48
N ARG A 451 11.69 2.23 -5.35
CA ARG A 451 12.69 3.29 -5.26
C ARG A 451 12.12 4.61 -5.75
N PRO A 452 12.24 5.72 -4.97
CA PRO A 452 11.87 7.06 -5.42
C PRO A 452 12.89 7.60 -6.41
N GLN A 453 12.50 8.61 -7.20
CA GLN A 453 13.45 9.41 -7.96
C GLN A 453 14.32 10.20 -6.98
N SER A 454 15.62 10.21 -7.23
CA SER A 454 16.58 10.99 -6.46
C SER A 454 17.77 11.36 -7.32
N TYR A 455 18.70 12.12 -6.75
CA TYR A 455 20.02 12.39 -7.30
C TYR A 455 21.08 11.93 -6.31
N ASP A 456 22.12 11.25 -6.82
CA ASP A 456 23.36 10.97 -6.11
C ASP A 456 24.45 11.88 -6.71
N GLY A 457 24.70 13.00 -6.06
CA GLY A 457 25.44 14.09 -6.65
C GLY A 457 24.72 14.65 -7.89
N ALA A 458 25.38 14.60 -9.05
CA ALA A 458 24.82 15.02 -10.33
C ALA A 458 24.12 13.86 -11.08
N MET A 459 24.27 12.63 -10.63
CA MET A 459 23.71 11.44 -11.28
C MET A 459 22.24 11.24 -10.86
N ARG A 460 21.37 11.19 -11.85
CA ARG A 460 19.95 10.86 -11.63
C ARG A 460 19.79 9.38 -11.33
N VAL A 461 19.10 9.07 -10.25
CA VAL A 461 18.66 7.72 -9.89
C VAL A 461 17.22 7.54 -10.36
N GLN A 462 17.01 6.62 -11.31
CA GLN A 462 15.68 6.36 -11.87
C GLN A 462 14.76 5.76 -10.81
N PRO A 463 13.49 6.21 -10.72
CA PRO A 463 12.50 5.61 -9.86
C PRO A 463 12.08 4.23 -10.38
N ILE A 464 11.70 3.35 -9.46
CA ILE A 464 11.03 2.09 -9.75
C ILE A 464 9.64 2.19 -9.15
N VAL A 465 8.65 2.40 -10.01
CA VAL A 465 7.27 2.66 -9.61
C VAL A 465 6.37 1.48 -9.94
N THR A 466 5.31 1.31 -9.15
CA THR A 466 4.33 0.24 -9.34
C THR A 466 2.93 0.83 -9.48
N ASN A 467 2.12 0.22 -10.33
CA ASN A 467 0.67 0.38 -10.34
C ASN A 467 0.03 -0.99 -10.17
N VAL A 468 -0.73 -1.14 -9.10
CA VAL A 468 -1.33 -2.41 -8.69
C VAL A 468 -2.84 -2.26 -8.67
N CYS A 469 -3.53 -3.20 -9.31
CA CYS A 469 -4.99 -3.25 -9.39
C CYS A 469 -5.51 -4.67 -9.11
N ASN A 470 -6.83 -4.83 -9.16
CA ASN A 470 -7.52 -6.11 -9.07
C ASN A 470 -8.55 -6.18 -10.21
N MET A 471 -8.04 -6.26 -11.42
CA MET A 471 -8.83 -6.31 -12.67
C MET A 471 -9.26 -7.75 -12.98
N THR A 472 -10.27 -7.89 -13.83
CA THR A 472 -10.78 -9.20 -14.26
C THR A 472 -9.67 -10.01 -14.95
N LEU A 473 -9.51 -11.26 -14.55
CA LEU A 473 -8.59 -12.21 -15.20
C LEU A 473 -9.08 -12.60 -16.59
N PRO A 474 -8.17 -12.95 -17.53
CA PRO A 474 -8.52 -13.71 -18.71
C PRO A 474 -9.25 -15.00 -18.34
N THR A 475 -10.11 -15.49 -19.24
CA THR A 475 -10.70 -16.83 -19.08
C THR A 475 -9.63 -17.90 -19.22
N GLU A 476 -9.83 -19.08 -18.60
CA GLU A 476 -8.87 -20.19 -18.68
C GLU A 476 -8.62 -20.69 -20.12
N GLU A 477 -9.58 -20.47 -21.03
CA GLU A 477 -9.47 -20.78 -22.44
C GLU A 477 -8.69 -19.73 -23.26
N GLY A 478 -8.04 -18.76 -22.60
CA GLY A 478 -7.27 -17.70 -23.27
C GLY A 478 -8.13 -16.60 -23.88
N GLY A 479 -9.38 -16.49 -23.46
CA GLY A 479 -10.26 -15.41 -23.87
C GLY A 479 -9.83 -14.04 -23.33
N PRO A 480 -10.35 -12.93 -23.89
CA PRO A 480 -9.97 -11.58 -23.51
C PRO A 480 -10.36 -11.28 -22.06
N ALA A 481 -9.47 -10.57 -21.34
CA ALA A 481 -9.75 -10.05 -20.01
C ALA A 481 -10.56 -8.75 -20.12
N LEU A 482 -11.87 -8.86 -20.23
CA LEU A 482 -12.78 -7.73 -20.33
C LEU A 482 -12.97 -7.05 -18.97
N GLN A 483 -12.80 -5.73 -18.92
CA GLN A 483 -12.90 -4.96 -17.70
C GLN A 483 -14.27 -4.25 -17.61
N THR A 484 -14.75 -4.05 -16.39
CA THR A 484 -15.92 -3.23 -16.10
C THR A 484 -15.49 -1.80 -15.74
N VAL A 485 -16.36 -0.84 -15.98
CA VAL A 485 -16.15 0.60 -15.69
C VAL A 485 -16.39 0.89 -14.21
#